data_10452fe3b92772cade68ee5ac09a7777
#
_entry.id   10452fe3b92772cade68ee5ac09a7777
#
_cell.length_a   1.000
_cell.length_b   1.000
_cell.length_c   1.000
_cell.angle_alpha   90.00
_cell.angle_beta   90.00
_cell.angle_gamma   90.00
#
_symmetry.space_group_name_H-M   'P 1'
#
loop_
_entity.id
_entity.type
_entity.pdbx_description
1 polymer ?
#
loop_
_entity_poly.entity_id
_entity_poly.type
_entity_poly.pdbx_seq_one_letter_code
_entity_poly.pdbx_strand_id
1 'polypeptide(L)'
;TLFRSCAFGTDSKESGIIQGDLIAKHWAANQGWDLNKDGQIQFVLLKGEPGHPDAEARTTYVIKELNDKGIKTEQLQLDTAMWDTAQAKDKMDAWLSGPNANKIEVVIANNDAMAMGAVEALKAHNKSSIPVFGVDALPEALALVKSGALAGTVLNDANNQAKATF
;
A
#
# COMPACT_ATOMS: atom_id res chain seq x y z
N THR A 1 -8.49 -14.50 6.87
CA THR A 1 -7.34 -15.36 6.66
C THR A 1 -6.25 -14.64 5.86
N LEU A 2 -5.05 -15.20 5.89
CA LEU A 2 -3.90 -14.65 5.18
C LEU A 2 -4.18 -14.47 3.69
N PHE A 3 -4.86 -15.42 3.08
CA PHE A 3 -5.13 -15.41 1.64
C PHE A 3 -6.05 -14.27 1.21
N ARG A 4 -6.84 -13.76 2.12
CA ARG A 4 -7.74 -12.65 1.79
C ARG A 4 -6.99 -11.35 1.58
N SER A 5 -5.81 -11.23 2.18
CA SER A 5 -5.02 -10.01 2.14
C SER A 5 -3.74 -10.16 1.34
N CYS A 6 -3.56 -11.28 0.66
CA CYS A 6 -2.43 -11.52 -0.21
C CYS A 6 -2.93 -11.94 -1.58
N ALA A 7 -2.56 -11.21 -2.60
CA ALA A 7 -2.87 -11.52 -3.99
C ALA A 7 -1.56 -11.71 -4.76
N PHE A 8 -1.64 -12.06 -6.02
CA PHE A 8 -0.57 -12.66 -6.77
C PHE A 8 -0.43 -11.98 -8.13
N GLY A 9 0.74 -11.51 -8.48
CA GLY A 9 1.02 -10.87 -9.75
C GLY A 9 2.28 -11.41 -10.41
N THR A 10 2.36 -11.32 -11.73
CA THR A 10 3.48 -11.85 -12.52
C THR A 10 4.41 -10.78 -13.06
N ASP A 11 3.97 -9.55 -13.20
CA ASP A 11 4.80 -8.44 -13.62
C ASP A 11 4.44 -7.17 -12.86
N SER A 12 5.17 -6.09 -13.09
CA SER A 12 4.99 -4.85 -12.35
C SER A 12 3.63 -4.20 -12.59
N LYS A 13 3.17 -4.23 -13.84
CA LYS A 13 1.84 -3.71 -14.18
C LYS A 13 0.77 -4.51 -13.49
N GLU A 14 0.85 -5.84 -13.58
CA GLU A 14 -0.11 -6.72 -12.95
C GLU A 14 -0.10 -6.57 -11.43
N SER A 15 1.09 -6.42 -10.84
CA SER A 15 1.20 -6.18 -9.39
C SER A 15 0.47 -4.92 -8.98
N GLY A 16 0.60 -3.85 -9.76
CA GLY A 16 -0.14 -2.60 -9.51
C GLY A 16 -1.65 -2.80 -9.60
N ILE A 17 -2.10 -3.48 -10.64
CA ILE A 17 -3.52 -3.77 -10.85
C ILE A 17 -4.07 -4.59 -9.68
N ILE A 18 -3.36 -5.64 -9.27
CA ILE A 18 -3.79 -6.50 -8.19
C ILE A 18 -3.79 -5.75 -6.86
N GLN A 19 -2.81 -4.88 -6.63
CA GLN A 19 -2.82 -4.04 -5.45
C GLN A 19 -4.06 -3.14 -5.42
N GLY A 20 -4.42 -2.55 -6.56
CA GLY A 20 -5.65 -1.76 -6.68
C GLY A 20 -6.90 -2.57 -6.39
N ASP A 21 -6.98 -3.79 -6.93
CA ASP A 21 -8.10 -4.70 -6.65
C ASP A 21 -8.19 -5.03 -5.17
N LEU A 22 -7.05 -5.30 -4.54
CA LEU A 22 -6.98 -5.63 -3.13
C LEU A 22 -7.45 -4.46 -2.27
N ILE A 23 -7.00 -3.26 -2.59
CA ILE A 23 -7.43 -2.04 -1.89
C ILE A 23 -8.92 -1.82 -2.06
N ALA A 24 -9.43 -1.95 -3.28
CA ALA A 24 -10.86 -1.77 -3.58
C ALA A 24 -11.72 -2.74 -2.77
N LYS A 25 -11.30 -3.99 -2.70
CA LYS A 25 -12.02 -5.02 -1.96
C LYS A 25 -12.06 -4.71 -0.46
N HIS A 26 -10.92 -4.31 0.11
CA HIS A 26 -10.85 -3.97 1.52
C HIS A 26 -11.59 -2.66 1.83
N TRP A 27 -11.52 -1.69 0.93
CA TRP A 27 -12.23 -0.43 1.07
C TRP A 27 -13.75 -0.66 1.14
N ALA A 28 -14.27 -1.49 0.24
CA ALA A 28 -15.69 -1.81 0.24
C ALA A 28 -16.13 -2.54 1.52
N ALA A 29 -15.25 -3.35 2.10
CA ALA A 29 -15.54 -4.10 3.32
C ALA A 29 -15.34 -3.29 4.60
N ASN A 30 -14.69 -2.14 4.53
CA ASN A 30 -14.31 -1.33 5.70
C ASN A 30 -14.68 0.12 5.49
N GLN A 31 -15.97 0.41 5.41
CA GLN A 31 -16.45 1.76 5.13
C GLN A 31 -16.04 2.80 6.18
N GLY A 32 -15.66 2.35 7.36
CA GLY A 32 -15.10 3.23 8.39
C GLY A 32 -13.74 3.82 8.02
N TRP A 33 -13.08 3.31 6.99
CA TRP A 33 -11.82 3.88 6.50
C TRP A 33 -12.03 5.22 5.79
N ASP A 34 -13.23 5.46 5.29
CA ASP A 34 -13.60 6.74 4.67
C ASP A 34 -13.92 7.73 5.79
N LEU A 35 -12.91 8.43 6.25
CA LEU A 35 -12.99 9.27 7.44
C LEU A 35 -13.91 10.47 7.28
N ASN A 36 -13.91 11.06 6.11
CA ASN A 36 -14.75 12.23 5.82
C ASN A 36 -16.04 11.90 5.08
N LYS A 37 -16.24 10.61 4.78
CA LYS A 37 -17.46 10.09 4.14
C LYS A 37 -17.76 10.73 2.78
N ASP A 38 -16.70 11.03 2.02
CA ASP A 38 -16.84 11.62 0.68
C ASP A 38 -16.82 10.58 -0.44
N GLY A 39 -16.64 9.31 -0.13
CA GLY A 39 -16.59 8.24 -1.11
C GLY A 39 -15.30 8.16 -1.89
N GLN A 40 -14.30 8.96 -1.53
CA GLN A 40 -12.99 8.95 -2.17
C GLN A 40 -11.94 8.42 -1.21
N ILE A 41 -10.88 7.85 -1.77
CA ILE A 41 -9.72 7.42 -0.97
C ILE A 41 -8.72 8.56 -0.96
N GLN A 42 -8.54 9.19 0.19
CA GLN A 42 -7.45 10.13 0.40
C GLN A 42 -6.21 9.32 0.78
N PHE A 43 -5.24 9.24 -0.11
CA PHE A 43 -4.09 8.36 0.07
C PHE A 43 -2.75 9.09 0.05
N VAL A 44 -1.75 8.46 0.65
CA VAL A 44 -0.35 8.80 0.47
C VAL A 44 0.35 7.61 -0.17
N LEU A 45 1.36 7.87 -0.99
CA LEU A 45 2.04 6.82 -1.74
C LEU A 45 3.56 6.91 -1.56
N LEU A 46 4.15 5.78 -1.19
CA LEU A 46 5.60 5.64 -1.06
C LEU A 46 6.11 4.93 -2.31
N LYS A 47 6.84 5.69 -3.13
CA LYS A 47 7.34 5.23 -4.42
C LYS A 47 8.76 4.70 -4.28
N GLY A 48 9.10 3.71 -5.08
CA GLY A 48 10.47 3.23 -5.18
C GLY A 48 11.35 4.22 -5.93
N GLU A 49 12.37 3.73 -6.61
CA GLU A 49 13.29 4.58 -7.35
C GLU A 49 12.59 5.21 -8.56
N PRO A 50 12.63 6.55 -8.70
CA PRO A 50 12.04 7.22 -9.87
C PRO A 50 12.68 6.73 -11.17
N GLY A 51 11.84 6.45 -12.17
CA GLY A 51 12.30 5.93 -13.45
C GLY A 51 12.48 4.42 -13.48
N HIS A 52 12.46 3.76 -12.35
CA HIS A 52 12.52 2.30 -12.30
C HIS A 52 11.20 1.73 -12.83
N PRO A 53 11.24 0.78 -13.79
CA PRO A 53 9.99 0.28 -14.40
C PRO A 53 8.97 -0.21 -13.37
N ASP A 54 9.41 -0.90 -12.33
CA ASP A 54 8.51 -1.41 -11.30
C ASP A 54 7.88 -0.27 -10.51
N ALA A 55 8.65 0.74 -10.14
CA ALA A 55 8.13 1.87 -9.39
C ALA A 55 7.09 2.64 -10.19
N GLU A 56 7.38 2.90 -11.46
CA GLU A 56 6.46 3.62 -12.33
C GLU A 56 5.17 2.84 -12.56
N ALA A 57 5.29 1.55 -12.89
CA ALA A 57 4.12 0.72 -13.15
C ALA A 57 3.25 0.54 -11.92
N ARG A 58 3.84 0.23 -10.78
CA ARG A 58 3.08 0.02 -9.55
C ARG A 58 2.39 1.31 -9.10
N THR A 59 3.03 2.45 -9.28
CA THR A 59 2.43 3.75 -8.95
C THR A 59 1.24 4.07 -9.85
N THR A 60 1.41 3.89 -11.16
CA THR A 60 0.39 4.23 -12.15
C THR A 60 -0.82 3.29 -12.07
N TYR A 61 -0.56 2.00 -12.03
CA TYR A 61 -1.64 1.02 -12.21
C TYR A 61 -2.46 0.77 -10.96
N VAL A 62 -1.94 1.01 -9.77
CA VAL A 62 -2.75 0.92 -8.56
C VAL A 62 -3.86 1.97 -8.58
N ILE A 63 -3.54 3.18 -8.96
CA ILE A 63 -4.52 4.27 -9.01
C ILE A 63 -5.48 4.08 -10.17
N LYS A 64 -4.94 3.69 -11.33
CA LYS A 64 -5.78 3.43 -12.50
C LYS A 64 -6.82 2.35 -12.20
N GLU A 65 -6.42 1.28 -11.54
CA GLU A 65 -7.34 0.19 -11.23
C GLU A 65 -8.43 0.65 -10.25
N LEU A 66 -8.09 1.43 -9.23
CA LEU A 66 -9.08 1.97 -8.31
C LEU A 66 -10.09 2.83 -9.05
N ASN A 67 -9.62 3.70 -9.93
CA ASN A 67 -10.50 4.57 -10.71
C ASN A 67 -11.36 3.79 -11.69
N ASP A 68 -10.80 2.75 -12.33
CA ASP A 68 -11.54 1.89 -13.25
C ASP A 68 -12.66 1.12 -12.54
N LYS A 69 -12.51 0.88 -11.25
CA LYS A 69 -13.55 0.24 -10.43
C LYS A 69 -14.58 1.23 -9.89
N GLY A 70 -14.48 2.49 -10.28
CA GLY A 70 -15.43 3.51 -9.86
C GLY A 70 -15.10 4.16 -8.53
N ILE A 71 -13.93 3.89 -7.96
CA ILE A 71 -13.49 4.50 -6.70
C ILE A 71 -12.63 5.71 -7.02
N LYS A 72 -13.09 6.89 -6.63
CA LYS A 72 -12.31 8.11 -6.81
C LYS A 72 -11.19 8.15 -5.78
N THR A 73 -10.07 8.74 -6.17
CA THR A 73 -8.89 8.85 -5.31
C THR A 73 -8.40 10.28 -5.26
N GLU A 74 -7.88 10.67 -4.12
CA GLU A 74 -7.23 11.96 -3.93
C GLU A 74 -5.84 11.74 -3.36
N GLN A 75 -4.81 12.15 -4.10
CA GLN A 75 -3.43 12.03 -3.66
C GLN A 75 -3.09 13.18 -2.72
N LEU A 76 -2.90 12.86 -1.45
CA LEU A 76 -2.47 13.87 -0.47
C LEU A 76 -0.97 14.12 -0.56
N GLN A 77 -0.18 13.06 -0.64
CA GLN A 77 1.26 13.11 -0.73
C GLN A 77 1.78 11.93 -1.55
N LEU A 78 2.86 12.15 -2.27
CA LEU A 78 3.61 11.10 -2.94
C LEU A 78 5.08 11.48 -2.88
N ASP A 79 5.94 10.59 -2.43
CA ASP A 79 7.38 10.82 -2.46
C ASP A 79 8.10 9.50 -2.65
N THR A 80 9.35 9.58 -3.06
CA THR A 80 10.17 8.40 -3.24
C THR A 80 10.86 8.03 -1.93
N ALA A 81 10.89 6.74 -1.63
CA ALA A 81 11.62 6.21 -0.47
C ALA A 81 12.62 5.13 -0.89
N MET A 82 12.91 5.04 -2.17
CA MET A 82 14.01 4.23 -2.73
C MET A 82 13.99 2.77 -2.29
N TRP A 83 12.81 2.17 -2.17
CA TRP A 83 12.63 0.77 -1.74
C TRP A 83 13.10 0.50 -0.31
N ASP A 84 13.37 1.53 0.47
CA ASP A 84 14.04 1.44 1.77
C ASP A 84 13.08 1.69 2.93
N THR A 85 13.12 0.81 3.94
CA THR A 85 12.26 0.90 5.12
C THR A 85 12.50 2.19 5.91
N ALA A 86 13.77 2.54 6.14
CA ALA A 86 14.10 3.72 6.93
C ALA A 86 13.67 5.00 6.25
N GLN A 87 13.89 5.11 4.93
CA GLN A 87 13.47 6.28 4.17
C GLN A 87 11.94 6.39 4.14
N ALA A 88 11.26 5.26 3.99
CA ALA A 88 9.80 5.25 4.01
C ALA A 88 9.26 5.71 5.36
N LYS A 89 9.86 5.24 6.44
CA LYS A 89 9.48 5.69 7.78
C LYS A 89 9.67 7.18 7.94
N ASP A 90 10.79 7.72 7.48
CA ASP A 90 11.08 9.16 7.57
C ASP A 90 10.05 9.99 6.79
N LYS A 91 9.70 9.56 5.57
CA LYS A 91 8.69 10.24 4.77
C LYS A 91 7.33 10.20 5.46
N MET A 92 6.96 9.04 5.98
CA MET A 92 5.69 8.86 6.65
C MET A 92 5.64 9.69 7.95
N ASP A 93 6.72 9.72 8.72
CA ASP A 93 6.81 10.57 9.92
C ASP A 93 6.58 12.04 9.57
N ALA A 94 7.18 12.51 8.47
CA ALA A 94 7.00 13.89 8.01
C ALA A 94 5.54 14.16 7.65
N TRP A 95 4.90 13.26 6.95
CA TRP A 95 3.49 13.42 6.56
C TRP A 95 2.56 13.39 7.78
N LEU A 96 2.85 12.54 8.75
CA LEU A 96 2.05 12.43 9.98
C LEU A 96 2.24 13.63 10.91
N SER A 97 3.30 14.40 10.70
CA SER A 97 3.53 15.65 11.43
C SER A 97 3.04 16.88 10.67
N GLY A 98 2.54 16.69 9.44
CA GLY A 98 2.14 17.78 8.57
C GLY A 98 0.64 18.07 8.60
N PRO A 99 0.19 19.01 7.74
CA PRO A 99 -1.20 19.47 7.76
C PRO A 99 -2.21 18.44 7.29
N ASN A 100 -1.79 17.42 6.54
CA ASN A 100 -2.69 16.40 6.01
C ASN A 100 -2.77 15.15 6.89
N ALA A 101 -2.12 15.15 8.05
CA ALA A 101 -2.03 13.95 8.90
C ALA A 101 -3.39 13.32 9.21
N ASN A 102 -4.38 14.13 9.51
CA ASN A 102 -5.70 13.65 9.89
C ASN A 102 -6.59 13.31 8.70
N LYS A 103 -6.11 13.52 7.47
CA LYS A 103 -6.86 13.22 6.25
C LYS A 103 -6.44 11.91 5.60
N ILE A 104 -5.34 11.32 6.04
CA ILE A 104 -4.80 10.09 5.43
C ILE A 104 -5.72 8.92 5.75
N GLU A 105 -6.21 8.26 4.73
CA GLU A 105 -7.12 7.12 4.85
C GLU A 105 -6.47 5.81 4.47
N VAL A 106 -5.55 5.84 3.49
CA VAL A 106 -4.86 4.64 3.01
C VAL A 106 -3.41 4.99 2.70
N VAL A 107 -2.50 4.10 3.04
CA VAL A 107 -1.08 4.20 2.67
C VAL A 107 -0.79 3.13 1.62
N ILE A 108 -0.27 3.55 0.49
CA ILE A 108 0.08 2.66 -0.62
C ILE A 108 1.59 2.69 -0.78
N ALA A 109 2.23 1.53 -0.74
CA ALA A 109 3.68 1.43 -0.92
C ALA A 109 3.99 0.54 -2.12
N ASN A 110 5.03 0.89 -2.87
CA ASN A 110 5.44 0.11 -4.04
C ASN A 110 6.05 -1.23 -3.66
N ASN A 111 6.55 -1.39 -2.43
CA ASN A 111 7.03 -2.68 -1.94
C ASN A 111 6.79 -2.83 -0.44
N ASP A 112 7.03 -4.04 0.06
CA ASP A 112 6.81 -4.35 1.48
C ASP A 112 7.80 -3.68 2.40
N ALA A 113 9.05 -3.50 1.98
CA ALA A 113 10.04 -2.82 2.80
C ALA A 113 9.58 -1.42 3.18
N MET A 114 9.06 -0.67 2.21
CA MET A 114 8.53 0.66 2.45
C MET A 114 7.22 0.61 3.24
N ALA A 115 6.38 -0.40 2.98
CA ALA A 115 5.15 -0.58 3.74
C ALA A 115 5.45 -0.80 5.23
N MET A 116 6.47 -1.59 5.54
CA MET A 116 6.88 -1.82 6.93
C MET A 116 7.37 -0.54 7.61
N GLY A 117 8.08 0.32 6.86
CA GLY A 117 8.47 1.64 7.36
C GLY A 117 7.26 2.50 7.70
N ALA A 118 6.24 2.48 6.84
CA ALA A 118 5.00 3.20 7.09
C ALA A 118 4.29 2.67 8.35
N VAL A 119 4.25 1.36 8.52
CA VAL A 119 3.64 0.74 9.71
C VAL A 119 4.34 1.22 10.98
N GLU A 120 5.67 1.26 10.97
CA GLU A 120 6.44 1.75 12.13
C GLU A 120 6.11 3.20 12.46
N ALA A 121 6.03 4.05 11.45
CA ALA A 121 5.69 5.46 11.64
C ALA A 121 4.27 5.62 12.20
N LEU A 122 3.32 4.87 11.66
CA LEU A 122 1.94 4.91 12.13
C LEU A 122 1.83 4.48 13.60
N LYS A 123 2.58 3.45 13.99
CA LYS A 123 2.63 3.02 15.40
C LYS A 123 3.16 4.14 16.29
N ALA A 124 4.23 4.79 15.86
CA ALA A 124 4.86 5.86 16.64
C ALA A 124 3.93 7.07 16.80
N HIS A 125 3.02 7.29 15.86
CA HIS A 125 2.08 8.40 15.90
C HIS A 125 0.68 8.00 16.41
N ASN A 126 0.53 6.77 16.90
CA ASN A 126 -0.76 6.23 17.38
C ASN A 126 -1.86 6.25 16.32
N LYS A 127 -1.48 5.96 15.08
CA LYS A 127 -2.40 5.93 13.93
C LYS A 127 -2.39 4.56 13.24
N SER A 128 -2.22 3.49 14.00
CA SER A 128 -2.15 2.12 13.49
C SER A 128 -3.45 1.63 12.83
N SER A 129 -4.54 2.37 12.97
CA SER A 129 -5.80 2.03 12.32
C SER A 129 -5.79 2.34 10.81
N ILE A 130 -4.84 3.17 10.34
CA ILE A 130 -4.74 3.50 8.92
C ILE A 130 -4.19 2.28 8.16
N PRO A 131 -4.91 1.77 7.16
CA PRO A 131 -4.46 0.59 6.42
C PRO A 131 -3.26 0.88 5.53
N VAL A 132 -2.32 -0.07 5.48
CA VAL A 132 -1.12 0.01 4.65
C VAL A 132 -1.10 -1.20 3.72
N PHE A 133 -0.80 -0.95 2.45
CA PHE A 133 -0.72 -1.99 1.42
C PHE A 133 0.66 -1.99 0.79
N GLY A 134 1.24 -3.19 0.63
CA GLY A 134 2.56 -3.37 0.04
C GLY A 134 2.55 -4.29 -1.17
N VAL A 135 3.73 -4.61 -1.65
CA VAL A 135 3.97 -5.57 -2.74
C VAL A 135 5.24 -6.34 -2.41
N ASP A 136 5.29 -7.59 -2.69
CA ASP A 136 6.35 -8.60 -2.68
C ASP A 136 6.01 -9.81 -1.82
N ALA A 137 5.13 -9.68 -0.85
CA ALA A 137 4.74 -10.76 0.07
C ALA A 137 5.95 -11.35 0.80
N LEU A 138 6.82 -10.48 1.31
CA LEU A 138 7.96 -10.91 2.12
C LEU A 138 7.47 -11.63 3.38
N PRO A 139 8.22 -12.59 3.92
CA PRO A 139 7.81 -13.30 5.13
C PRO A 139 7.48 -12.37 6.30
N GLU A 140 8.27 -11.31 6.49
CA GLU A 140 8.03 -10.31 7.53
C GLU A 140 6.71 -9.57 7.30
N ALA A 141 6.42 -9.24 6.04
CA ALA A 141 5.19 -8.56 5.68
C ALA A 141 3.98 -9.47 5.87
N LEU A 142 4.10 -10.74 5.51
CA LEU A 142 3.02 -11.71 5.71
C LEU A 142 2.70 -11.87 7.19
N ALA A 143 3.70 -11.84 8.05
CA ALA A 143 3.50 -11.86 9.49
C ALA A 143 2.71 -10.63 9.96
N LEU A 144 2.99 -9.46 9.39
CA LEU A 144 2.26 -8.23 9.71
C LEU A 144 0.83 -8.25 9.18
N VAL A 145 0.59 -8.88 8.04
CA VAL A 145 -0.78 -9.07 7.54
C VAL A 145 -1.56 -9.96 8.51
N LYS A 146 -0.93 -11.03 8.98
CA LYS A 146 -1.54 -11.94 9.91
C LYS A 146 -1.89 -11.26 11.24
N SER A 147 -1.03 -10.38 11.73
CA SER A 147 -1.27 -9.65 12.98
C SER A 147 -2.23 -8.47 12.81
N GLY A 148 -2.53 -8.07 11.59
CA GLY A 148 -3.38 -6.93 11.30
C GLY A 148 -2.66 -5.59 11.17
N ALA A 149 -1.34 -5.56 11.36
CA ALA A 149 -0.56 -4.32 11.24
C ALA A 149 -0.44 -3.84 9.78
N LEU A 150 -0.43 -4.78 8.85
CA LEU A 150 -0.44 -4.51 7.41
C LEU A 150 -1.76 -4.99 6.84
N ALA A 151 -2.44 -4.17 6.05
CA ALA A 151 -3.75 -4.54 5.52
C ALA A 151 -3.66 -5.59 4.42
N GLY A 152 -2.61 -5.54 3.60
CA GLY A 152 -2.41 -6.53 2.56
C GLY A 152 -1.13 -6.33 1.78
N THR A 153 -0.76 -7.35 1.03
CA THR A 153 0.39 -7.31 0.15
C THR A 153 0.11 -8.16 -1.09
N VAL A 154 0.89 -7.95 -2.14
CA VAL A 154 0.77 -8.68 -3.40
C VAL A 154 1.99 -9.55 -3.60
N LEU A 155 1.79 -10.84 -3.85
CA LEU A 155 2.90 -11.71 -4.21
C LEU A 155 3.36 -11.38 -5.63
N ASN A 156 4.59 -10.92 -5.76
CA ASN A 156 5.21 -10.68 -7.06
C ASN A 156 5.86 -11.98 -7.53
N ASP A 157 5.24 -12.61 -8.52
CA ASP A 157 5.66 -13.92 -9.00
C ASP A 157 6.68 -13.86 -10.14
N ALA A 158 7.13 -12.68 -10.52
CA ALA A 158 8.05 -12.52 -11.64
C ALA A 158 9.34 -13.31 -11.46
N ASN A 159 9.79 -13.46 -10.23
CA ASN A 159 11.06 -14.11 -9.92
C ASN A 159 10.90 -15.47 -9.23
N ASN A 160 9.67 -15.94 -9.03
CA ASN A 160 9.48 -17.13 -8.23
C ASN A 160 8.12 -17.80 -8.46
N GLN A 161 7.78 -18.03 -9.69
CA GLN A 161 6.47 -18.53 -10.08
C GLN A 161 6.08 -19.84 -9.42
N ALA A 162 7.02 -20.71 -9.24
CA ALA A 162 6.73 -22.06 -8.74
C ALA A 162 6.40 -22.08 -7.25
N LYS A 163 6.57 -20.99 -6.57
CA LYS A 163 6.47 -20.96 -5.10
C LYS A 163 5.24 -20.26 -4.59
N ALA A 164 4.33 -19.94 -5.45
CA ALA A 164 3.16 -19.14 -5.10
C ALA A 164 2.09 -19.98 -4.42
N THR A 165 2.39 -20.57 -3.32
CA THR A 165 1.44 -21.34 -2.55
C THR A 165 1.38 -20.83 -1.12
N PHE A 166 0.22 -20.63 -0.67
CA PHE A 166 -0.04 -20.16 0.69
C PHE A 166 -1.13 -20.97 1.34
#